data_5dc16afb98631dd1284e178d7b3637b3
#
_entry.id   5dc16afb98631dd1284e178d7b3637b3
#
_cell.length_a   1.000
_cell.length_b   1.000
_cell.length_c   1.000
_cell.angle_alpha   90.00
_cell.angle_beta   90.00
_cell.angle_gamma   90.00
#
_symmetry.space_group_name_H-M   'P 1'
#
loop_
_entity.id
_entity.type
_entity.pdbx_description
1 polymer ?
#
loop_
_entity_poly.entity_id
_entity_poly.type
_entity_poly.pdbx_seq_one_letter_code
_entity_poly.pdbx_strand_id
1 'polypeptide(L)'
;MLGFVRTDSEALVSCLGDPQRTTAAYRELLSRGDRAVSAVRAGLRDANPAVREGCCRLLDHLVDTDSMGELVAMAGDPDARVRIAAFHALACDRCKGDTCAPGPDRVLEPALHHLAADPDPHVRAMAVELVGKFACSDARAAAALRESQANDPSPAVRKKAGWYAPGGPIHARRQRRPATSAHHPE
;
A
#
# COMPACT_ATOMS: atom_id res chain seq x y z
N MET A 1 -22.44 22.51 31.45
CA MET A 1 -22.32 21.81 30.14
C MET A 1 -20.93 22.06 29.63
N LEU A 2 -20.00 21.13 29.86
CA LEU A 2 -18.65 21.20 29.32
C LEU A 2 -18.76 20.77 27.84
N GLY A 3 -18.65 21.75 26.92
CA GLY A 3 -18.60 21.48 25.48
C GLY A 3 -17.38 20.63 25.19
N PHE A 4 -17.57 19.40 24.73
CA PHE A 4 -16.53 18.61 24.12
C PHE A 4 -16.03 19.38 22.90
N VAL A 5 -14.85 19.98 22.99
CA VAL A 5 -14.12 20.48 21.84
C VAL A 5 -13.81 19.23 20.97
N ARG A 6 -14.56 19.05 19.90
CA ARG A 6 -14.27 18.01 18.91
C ARG A 6 -12.90 18.36 18.34
N THR A 7 -11.88 17.62 18.72
CA THR A 7 -10.55 17.77 18.14
C THR A 7 -10.68 17.69 16.63
N ASP A 8 -10.17 18.69 15.92
CA ASP A 8 -10.17 18.70 14.46
C ASP A 8 -9.41 17.51 13.88
N SER A 9 -9.80 17.06 12.69
CA SER A 9 -9.13 15.94 12.02
C SER A 9 -7.66 16.24 11.70
N GLU A 10 -7.32 17.49 11.40
CA GLU A 10 -5.93 17.92 11.18
C GLU A 10 -5.09 17.79 12.46
N ALA A 11 -5.63 18.20 13.61
CA ALA A 11 -4.97 18.03 14.90
C ALA A 11 -4.79 16.55 15.27
N LEU A 12 -5.72 15.69 14.91
CA LEU A 12 -5.58 14.24 15.08
C LEU A 12 -4.52 13.65 14.16
N VAL A 13 -4.44 14.11 12.92
CA VAL A 13 -3.39 13.71 11.98
C VAL A 13 -2.01 14.04 12.54
N SER A 14 -1.81 15.24 13.08
CA SER A 14 -0.54 15.63 13.72
C SER A 14 -0.19 14.72 14.91
N CYS A 15 -1.19 14.21 15.63
CA CYS A 15 -0.98 13.26 16.74
C CYS A 15 -0.49 11.87 16.27
N LEU A 16 -0.55 11.55 14.99
CA LEU A 16 0.01 10.29 14.46
C LEU A 16 1.54 10.23 14.62
N GLY A 17 2.19 11.39 14.70
CA GLY A 17 3.63 11.49 14.96
C GLY A 17 4.05 11.34 16.43
N ASP A 18 3.09 11.32 17.36
CA ASP A 18 3.34 11.19 18.79
C ASP A 18 3.11 9.73 19.25
N PRO A 19 4.14 9.01 19.71
CA PRO A 19 4.01 7.60 20.14
C PRO A 19 2.95 7.35 21.20
N GLN A 20 2.70 8.34 22.08
CA GLN A 20 1.72 8.21 23.17
C GLN A 20 0.28 8.41 22.67
N ARG A 21 0.09 9.16 21.58
CA ARG A 21 -1.22 9.57 21.06
C ARG A 21 -1.62 8.87 19.77
N THR A 22 -0.64 8.30 19.03
CA THR A 22 -0.84 7.66 17.72
C THR A 22 -2.02 6.69 17.71
N THR A 23 -2.10 5.77 18.66
CA THR A 23 -3.14 4.73 18.66
C THR A 23 -4.54 5.33 18.82
N ALA A 24 -4.70 6.30 19.70
CA ALA A 24 -5.99 6.94 19.94
C ALA A 24 -6.39 7.81 18.74
N ALA A 25 -5.44 8.58 18.19
CA ALA A 25 -5.66 9.42 17.02
C ALA A 25 -6.04 8.57 15.80
N TYR A 26 -5.32 7.47 15.56
CA TYR A 26 -5.59 6.55 14.45
C TYR A 26 -7.02 5.98 14.52
N ARG A 27 -7.44 5.48 15.70
CA ARG A 27 -8.79 4.93 15.89
C ARG A 27 -9.86 5.98 15.69
N GLU A 28 -9.64 7.18 16.20
CA GLU A 28 -10.59 8.29 16.04
C GLU A 28 -10.72 8.73 14.58
N LEU A 29 -9.60 8.88 13.85
CA LEU A 29 -9.61 9.19 12.43
C LEU A 29 -10.33 8.11 11.61
N LEU A 30 -10.07 6.84 11.91
CA LEU A 30 -10.74 5.72 11.25
C LEU A 30 -12.25 5.74 11.52
N SER A 31 -12.68 6.05 12.76
CA SER A 31 -14.10 6.13 13.10
C SER A 31 -14.84 7.27 12.39
N ARG A 32 -14.13 8.29 11.95
CA ARG A 32 -14.70 9.43 11.20
C ARG A 32 -15.00 9.09 9.74
N GLY A 33 -14.37 8.05 9.21
CA GLY A 33 -14.55 7.62 7.83
C GLY A 33 -14.23 8.75 6.84
N ASP A 34 -15.11 8.97 5.87
CA ASP A 34 -14.95 9.95 4.79
C ASP A 34 -14.68 11.38 5.30
N ARG A 35 -15.17 11.72 6.49
CA ARG A 35 -14.93 13.05 7.08
C ARG A 35 -13.49 13.31 7.46
N ALA A 36 -12.67 12.27 7.59
CA ALA A 36 -11.24 12.41 7.87
C ALA A 36 -10.37 12.40 6.62
N VAL A 37 -10.87 11.93 5.47
CA VAL A 37 -10.11 11.68 4.25
C VAL A 37 -9.30 12.90 3.82
N SER A 38 -9.91 14.08 3.76
CA SER A 38 -9.21 15.31 3.35
C SER A 38 -8.01 15.64 4.25
N ALA A 39 -8.19 15.55 5.57
CA ALA A 39 -7.09 15.80 6.53
C ALA A 39 -6.01 14.73 6.44
N VAL A 40 -6.39 13.45 6.26
CA VAL A 40 -5.43 12.34 6.11
C VAL A 40 -4.62 12.49 4.82
N ARG A 41 -5.24 12.89 3.70
CA ARG A 41 -4.54 13.19 2.45
C ARG A 41 -3.55 14.36 2.61
N ALA A 42 -3.95 15.42 3.30
CA ALA A 42 -3.05 16.54 3.61
C ALA A 42 -1.84 16.08 4.42
N GLY A 43 -2.03 15.17 5.39
CA GLY A 43 -0.99 14.60 6.23
C GLY A 43 0.06 13.76 5.49
N LEU A 44 -0.18 13.33 4.25
CA LEU A 44 0.84 12.69 3.41
C LEU A 44 2.01 13.65 3.05
N ARG A 45 1.84 14.95 3.26
CA ARG A 45 2.87 15.98 3.03
C ARG A 45 3.53 16.48 4.32
N ASP A 46 3.20 15.86 5.48
CA ASP A 46 3.79 16.25 6.77
C ASP A 46 5.31 16.04 6.78
N ALA A 47 6.03 16.90 7.47
CA ALA A 47 7.47 16.78 7.63
C ALA A 47 7.88 15.51 8.41
N ASN A 48 7.01 15.07 9.35
CA ASN A 48 7.25 13.89 10.18
C ASN A 48 6.89 12.60 9.42
N PRO A 49 7.84 11.70 9.14
CA PRO A 49 7.56 10.44 8.44
C PRO A 49 6.58 9.53 9.19
N ALA A 50 6.49 9.61 10.51
CA ALA A 50 5.50 8.82 11.27
C ALA A 50 4.06 9.27 10.99
N VAL A 51 3.85 10.57 10.74
CA VAL A 51 2.55 11.09 10.29
C VAL A 51 2.22 10.57 8.89
N ARG A 52 3.17 10.69 7.95
CA ARG A 52 2.97 10.21 6.57
C ARG A 52 2.70 8.70 6.52
N GLU A 53 3.45 7.89 7.31
CA GLU A 53 3.19 6.45 7.46
C GLU A 53 1.77 6.18 7.97
N GLY A 54 1.37 6.84 9.05
CA GLY A 54 0.04 6.71 9.63
C GLY A 54 -1.07 7.06 8.65
N CYS A 55 -0.86 8.10 7.83
CA CYS A 55 -1.79 8.51 6.78
C CYS A 55 -1.91 7.46 5.66
N CYS A 56 -0.80 6.87 5.20
CA CYS A 56 -0.84 5.76 4.23
C CYS A 56 -1.67 4.58 4.76
N ARG A 57 -1.47 4.21 6.02
CA ARG A 57 -2.21 3.11 6.67
C ARG A 57 -3.70 3.45 6.86
N LEU A 58 -4.04 4.70 7.15
CA LEU A 58 -5.44 5.13 7.24
C LEU A 58 -6.13 5.05 5.87
N LEU A 59 -5.48 5.53 4.79
CA LEU A 59 -6.05 5.49 3.44
C LEU A 59 -6.25 4.06 2.93
N ASP A 60 -5.46 3.09 3.38
CA ASP A 60 -5.71 1.68 3.11
C ASP A 60 -7.08 1.23 3.63
N HIS A 61 -7.47 1.68 4.81
CA HIS A 61 -8.73 1.30 5.44
C HIS A 61 -9.91 2.18 5.05
N LEU A 62 -9.68 3.45 4.74
CA LEU A 62 -10.73 4.39 4.33
C LEU A 62 -11.19 4.17 2.89
N VAL A 63 -10.45 3.41 2.10
CA VAL A 63 -10.81 2.99 0.73
C VAL A 63 -11.12 4.18 -0.20
N ASP A 64 -10.35 5.27 -0.06
CA ASP A 64 -10.51 6.45 -0.91
C ASP A 64 -9.81 6.26 -2.27
N THR A 65 -10.59 6.15 -3.34
CA THR A 65 -10.06 5.97 -4.70
C THR A 65 -9.30 7.17 -5.21
N ASP A 66 -9.67 8.37 -4.77
CA ASP A 66 -9.05 9.62 -5.22
C ASP A 66 -7.64 9.80 -4.64
N SER A 67 -7.33 9.15 -3.52
CA SER A 67 -6.00 9.15 -2.92
C SER A 67 -4.98 8.23 -3.60
N MET A 68 -5.40 7.44 -4.58
CA MET A 68 -4.54 6.43 -5.21
C MET A 68 -3.27 7.02 -5.80
N GLY A 69 -3.35 8.19 -6.46
CA GLY A 69 -2.19 8.88 -7.02
C GLY A 69 -1.20 9.33 -5.95
N GLU A 70 -1.70 9.77 -4.81
CA GLU A 70 -0.88 10.19 -3.67
C GLU A 70 -0.20 8.97 -3.00
N LEU A 71 -0.90 7.83 -2.87
CA LEU A 71 -0.31 6.59 -2.38
C LEU A 71 0.81 6.07 -3.31
N VAL A 72 0.64 6.18 -4.62
CA VAL A 72 1.71 5.85 -5.59
C VAL A 72 2.92 6.76 -5.39
N ALA A 73 2.71 8.06 -5.16
CA ALA A 73 3.81 8.98 -4.86
C ALA A 73 4.52 8.63 -3.54
N MET A 74 3.79 8.17 -2.51
CA MET A 74 4.39 7.72 -1.25
C MET A 74 5.24 6.46 -1.36
N ALA A 75 5.10 5.67 -2.42
CA ALA A 75 6.02 4.58 -2.71
C ALA A 75 7.47 5.06 -2.97
N GLY A 76 7.66 6.32 -3.36
CA GLY A 76 8.98 6.98 -3.52
C GLY A 76 9.42 7.81 -2.32
N ASP A 77 8.78 7.71 -1.15
CA ASP A 77 9.12 8.49 0.05
C ASP A 77 10.56 8.21 0.53
N PRO A 78 11.30 9.22 1.02
CA PRO A 78 12.64 9.01 1.56
C PRO A 78 12.68 8.04 2.74
N ASP A 79 11.63 7.96 3.57
CA ASP A 79 11.56 7.05 4.72
C ASP A 79 11.00 5.68 4.30
N ALA A 80 11.75 4.62 4.59
CA ALA A 80 11.37 3.25 4.24
C ALA A 80 10.03 2.80 4.85
N ARG A 81 9.69 3.28 6.06
CA ARG A 81 8.41 2.93 6.72
C ARG A 81 7.23 3.47 5.94
N VAL A 82 7.35 4.67 5.39
CA VAL A 82 6.32 5.28 4.53
C VAL A 82 6.19 4.49 3.23
N ARG A 83 7.31 4.13 2.58
CA ARG A 83 7.29 3.28 1.38
C ARG A 83 6.61 1.93 1.64
N ILE A 84 6.93 1.28 2.78
CA ILE A 84 6.31 0.02 3.19
C ILE A 84 4.80 0.18 3.33
N ALA A 85 4.34 1.22 4.03
CA ALA A 85 2.91 1.49 4.24
C ALA A 85 2.19 1.78 2.92
N ALA A 86 2.82 2.54 2.02
CA ALA A 86 2.28 2.82 0.68
C ALA A 86 2.13 1.55 -0.16
N PHE A 87 3.18 0.71 -0.25
CA PHE A 87 3.10 -0.56 -0.96
C PHE A 87 2.06 -1.50 -0.36
N HIS A 88 1.95 -1.55 0.98
CA HIS A 88 0.89 -2.32 1.63
C HIS A 88 -0.49 -1.83 1.19
N ALA A 89 -0.72 -0.52 1.28
CA ALA A 89 -1.99 0.08 0.87
C ALA A 89 -2.33 -0.21 -0.61
N LEU A 90 -1.35 -0.14 -1.51
CA LEU A 90 -1.54 -0.44 -2.94
C LEU A 90 -1.77 -1.93 -3.22
N ALA A 91 -1.18 -2.83 -2.42
CA ALA A 91 -1.27 -4.27 -2.61
C ALA A 91 -2.47 -4.92 -1.89
N CYS A 92 -3.09 -4.25 -0.92
CA CYS A 92 -4.13 -4.83 -0.07
C CYS A 92 -5.42 -5.13 -0.84
N ASP A 93 -5.78 -6.42 -0.89
CA ASP A 93 -7.04 -6.87 -1.52
C ASP A 93 -8.20 -6.96 -0.50
N ARG A 94 -7.90 -6.88 0.81
CA ARG A 94 -8.91 -7.09 1.87
C ARG A 94 -9.88 -5.94 2.03
N CYS A 95 -9.36 -4.72 1.93
CA CYS A 95 -10.12 -3.50 2.19
C CYS A 95 -10.79 -2.96 0.93
N LYS A 96 -10.27 -3.26 -0.26
CA LYS A 96 -10.62 -2.56 -1.50
C LYS A 96 -11.54 -3.35 -2.45
N GLY A 97 -11.70 -4.65 -2.24
CA GLY A 97 -12.40 -5.47 -3.21
C GLY A 97 -11.80 -5.35 -4.62
N ASP A 98 -12.53 -5.79 -5.64
CA ASP A 98 -12.05 -5.73 -7.03
C ASP A 98 -12.21 -4.34 -7.67
N THR A 99 -12.92 -3.41 -7.04
CA THR A 99 -13.29 -2.11 -7.61
C THR A 99 -12.28 -0.98 -7.37
N CYS A 100 -11.39 -1.11 -6.41
CA CYS A 100 -10.45 -0.06 -6.00
C CYS A 100 -8.97 -0.43 -6.22
N ALA A 101 -8.68 -1.56 -6.88
CA ALA A 101 -7.30 -1.94 -7.17
C ALA A 101 -6.74 -1.07 -8.30
N PRO A 102 -5.56 -0.42 -8.11
CA PRO A 102 -4.95 0.34 -9.18
C PRO A 102 -4.52 -0.58 -10.34
N GLY A 103 -4.74 -0.13 -11.58
CA GLY A 103 -4.29 -0.83 -12.77
C GLY A 103 -2.75 -0.91 -12.87
N PRO A 104 -2.21 -1.86 -13.66
CA PRO A 104 -0.78 -2.04 -13.82
C PRO A 104 -0.06 -0.78 -14.35
N ASP A 105 -0.69 -0.03 -15.22
CA ASP A 105 -0.19 1.22 -15.81
C ASP A 105 0.19 2.29 -14.77
N ARG A 106 -0.43 2.25 -13.59
CA ARG A 106 -0.19 3.24 -12.53
C ARG A 106 0.84 2.77 -11.50
N VAL A 107 0.91 1.48 -11.23
CA VAL A 107 1.66 0.96 -10.06
C VAL A 107 2.75 -0.05 -10.41
N LEU A 108 2.70 -0.70 -11.57
CA LEU A 108 3.63 -1.78 -11.86
C LEU A 108 5.07 -1.27 -12.05
N GLU A 109 5.25 -0.18 -12.78
CA GLU A 109 6.60 0.36 -13.03
C GLU A 109 7.31 0.80 -11.74
N PRO A 110 6.69 1.62 -10.85
CA PRO A 110 7.26 1.90 -9.54
C PRO A 110 7.54 0.64 -8.71
N ALA A 111 6.62 -0.33 -8.73
CA ALA A 111 6.80 -1.57 -7.97
C ALA A 111 7.97 -2.42 -8.47
N LEU A 112 8.17 -2.53 -9.79
CA LEU A 112 9.31 -3.20 -10.40
C LEU A 112 10.63 -2.52 -10.03
N HIS A 113 10.67 -1.18 -10.06
CA HIS A 113 11.84 -0.40 -9.66
C HIS A 113 12.23 -0.69 -8.21
N HIS A 114 11.29 -0.59 -7.26
CA HIS A 114 11.57 -0.84 -5.85
C HIS A 114 11.86 -2.31 -5.55
N LEU A 115 11.24 -3.25 -6.26
CA LEU A 115 11.58 -4.66 -6.13
C LEU A 115 13.04 -4.94 -6.49
N ALA A 116 13.54 -4.29 -7.54
CA ALA A 116 14.90 -4.51 -8.03
C ALA A 116 15.96 -3.74 -7.24
N ALA A 117 15.67 -2.53 -6.78
CA ALA A 117 16.68 -1.57 -6.38
C ALA A 117 16.49 -0.89 -5.01
N ASP A 118 15.38 -1.12 -4.29
CA ASP A 118 15.21 -0.49 -2.98
C ASP A 118 16.28 -1.01 -2.00
N PRO A 119 16.97 -0.13 -1.26
CA PRO A 119 17.97 -0.54 -0.28
C PRO A 119 17.38 -1.35 0.89
N ASP A 120 16.11 -1.10 1.23
CA ASP A 120 15.45 -1.76 2.35
C ASP A 120 14.79 -3.09 1.91
N PRO A 121 15.18 -4.24 2.46
CA PRO A 121 14.60 -5.54 2.11
C PRO A 121 13.11 -5.66 2.46
N HIS A 122 12.59 -4.90 3.43
CA HIS A 122 11.17 -4.91 3.76
C HIS A 122 10.36 -4.20 2.67
N VAL A 123 10.89 -3.10 2.11
CA VAL A 123 10.27 -2.43 0.96
C VAL A 123 10.27 -3.38 -0.25
N ARG A 124 11.40 -4.04 -0.56
CA ARG A 124 11.43 -5.03 -1.64
C ARG A 124 10.43 -6.16 -1.41
N ALA A 125 10.30 -6.66 -0.16
CA ALA A 125 9.32 -7.68 0.18
C ALA A 125 7.87 -7.20 0.02
N MET A 126 7.57 -5.93 0.24
CA MET A 126 6.24 -5.36 -0.03
C MET A 126 5.99 -5.18 -1.53
N ALA A 127 7.01 -4.75 -2.27
CA ALA A 127 6.94 -4.66 -3.74
C ALA A 127 6.64 -6.03 -4.39
N VAL A 128 7.18 -7.15 -3.84
CA VAL A 128 6.82 -8.52 -4.28
C VAL A 128 5.30 -8.74 -4.29
N GLU A 129 4.58 -8.27 -3.26
CA GLU A 129 3.12 -8.47 -3.18
C GLU A 129 2.40 -7.73 -4.30
N LEU A 130 2.79 -6.47 -4.53
CA LEU A 130 2.17 -5.64 -5.57
C LEU A 130 2.50 -6.16 -6.98
N VAL A 131 3.78 -6.46 -7.26
CA VAL A 131 4.19 -7.07 -8.54
C VAL A 131 3.50 -8.41 -8.76
N GLY A 132 3.35 -9.21 -7.70
CA GLY A 132 2.68 -10.50 -7.74
C GLY A 132 1.20 -10.44 -8.15
N LYS A 133 0.54 -9.29 -8.02
CA LYS A 133 -0.83 -9.12 -8.53
C LYS A 133 -0.90 -9.27 -10.06
N PHE A 134 0.18 -8.87 -10.74
CA PHE A 134 0.24 -8.81 -12.20
C PHE A 134 1.00 -9.98 -12.82
N ALA A 135 1.56 -10.90 -12.04
CA ALA A 135 2.40 -11.99 -12.53
C ALA A 135 1.70 -12.96 -13.50
N CYS A 136 0.36 -13.03 -13.46
CA CYS A 136 -0.43 -13.85 -14.40
C CYS A 136 -0.72 -13.14 -15.74
N SER A 137 -0.63 -11.81 -15.79
CA SER A 137 -1.05 -11.01 -16.94
C SER A 137 0.08 -10.17 -17.56
N ASP A 138 1.20 -9.98 -16.83
CA ASP A 138 2.34 -9.19 -17.32
C ASP A 138 3.64 -9.99 -17.20
N ALA A 139 4.31 -10.19 -18.36
CA ALA A 139 5.54 -10.97 -18.43
C ALA A 139 6.71 -10.32 -17.67
N ARG A 140 6.74 -8.98 -17.54
CA ARG A 140 7.77 -8.25 -16.79
C ARG A 140 7.63 -8.54 -15.30
N ALA A 141 6.39 -8.54 -14.78
CA ALA A 141 6.10 -8.91 -13.40
C ALA A 141 6.54 -10.35 -13.10
N ALA A 142 6.21 -11.29 -13.99
CA ALA A 142 6.62 -12.68 -13.85
C ALA A 142 8.16 -12.85 -13.89
N ALA A 143 8.84 -12.13 -14.76
CA ALA A 143 10.31 -12.16 -14.87
C ALA A 143 10.98 -11.55 -13.64
N ALA A 144 10.52 -10.40 -13.16
CA ALA A 144 11.07 -9.73 -11.97
C ALA A 144 10.93 -10.59 -10.71
N LEU A 145 9.83 -11.32 -10.56
CA LEU A 145 9.64 -12.22 -9.43
C LEU A 145 10.58 -13.44 -9.48
N ARG A 146 10.83 -14.01 -10.67
CA ARG A 146 11.83 -15.09 -10.82
C ARG A 146 13.24 -14.59 -10.50
N GLU A 147 13.59 -13.42 -10.99
CA GLU A 147 14.88 -12.77 -10.71
C GLU A 147 15.06 -12.54 -9.22
N SER A 148 14.06 -11.94 -8.56
CA SER A 148 14.09 -11.69 -7.12
C SER A 148 14.16 -13.01 -6.31
N GLN A 149 13.44 -14.04 -6.75
CA GLN A 149 13.51 -15.38 -6.12
C GLN A 149 14.92 -16.00 -6.19
N ALA A 150 15.59 -15.82 -7.31
CA ALA A 150 16.93 -16.40 -7.53
C ALA A 150 18.02 -15.58 -6.84
N ASN A 151 17.98 -14.25 -6.93
CA ASN A 151 19.15 -13.41 -6.77
C ASN A 151 19.02 -12.31 -5.71
N ASP A 152 17.84 -12.08 -5.09
CA ASP A 152 17.73 -11.04 -4.04
C ASP A 152 18.69 -11.34 -2.89
N PRO A 153 19.46 -10.38 -2.38
CA PRO A 153 20.38 -10.59 -1.26
C PRO A 153 19.67 -11.07 0.02
N SER A 154 18.40 -10.70 0.24
CA SER A 154 17.62 -11.11 1.41
C SER A 154 16.96 -12.50 1.22
N PRO A 155 17.26 -13.49 2.06
CA PRO A 155 16.57 -14.79 2.02
C PRO A 155 15.04 -14.68 2.19
N ALA A 156 14.59 -13.69 2.99
CA ALA A 156 13.16 -13.46 3.21
C ALA A 156 12.47 -12.96 1.93
N VAL A 157 13.11 -12.07 1.17
CA VAL A 157 12.61 -11.59 -0.10
C VAL A 157 12.59 -12.71 -1.13
N ARG A 158 13.70 -13.50 -1.25
CA ARG A 158 13.74 -14.67 -2.15
C ARG A 158 12.60 -15.65 -1.86
N LYS A 159 12.38 -15.98 -0.61
CA LYS A 159 11.29 -16.89 -0.18
C LYS A 159 9.92 -16.32 -0.58
N LYS A 160 9.70 -15.05 -0.29
CA LYS A 160 8.42 -14.37 -0.61
C LYS A 160 8.20 -14.28 -2.11
N ALA A 161 9.21 -13.90 -2.89
CA ALA A 161 9.15 -13.87 -4.34
C ALA A 161 8.77 -15.24 -4.93
N GLY A 162 9.33 -16.32 -4.39
CA GLY A 162 8.98 -17.69 -4.79
C GLY A 162 7.51 -18.06 -4.59
N TRP A 163 6.82 -17.46 -3.64
CA TRP A 163 5.38 -17.69 -3.47
C TRP A 163 4.53 -17.04 -4.58
N TYR A 164 4.99 -15.91 -5.11
CA TYR A 164 4.28 -15.12 -6.12
C TYR A 164 4.78 -15.38 -7.54
N ALA A 165 5.99 -15.89 -7.72
CA ALA A 165 6.55 -16.23 -9.02
C ALA A 165 5.74 -17.33 -9.73
N PRO A 166 5.78 -17.43 -11.07
CA PRO A 166 5.17 -18.52 -11.81
C PRO A 166 5.53 -19.89 -11.27
N GLY A 167 4.51 -20.69 -10.96
CA GLY A 167 4.64 -21.99 -10.29
C GLY A 167 4.55 -21.93 -8.76
N GLY A 168 4.65 -20.76 -8.15
CA GLY A 168 4.49 -20.59 -6.71
C GLY A 168 3.03 -20.73 -6.23
N PRO A 169 2.82 -20.98 -4.93
CA PRO A 169 1.50 -21.32 -4.40
C PRO A 169 0.49 -20.16 -4.52
N ILE A 170 0.92 -18.90 -4.39
CA ILE A 170 0.04 -17.75 -4.52
C ILE A 170 -0.30 -17.51 -5.99
N HIS A 171 0.69 -17.60 -6.88
CA HIS A 171 0.50 -17.50 -8.33
C HIS A 171 -0.51 -18.56 -8.81
N ALA A 172 -0.31 -19.82 -8.45
CA ALA A 172 -1.21 -20.90 -8.83
C ALA A 172 -2.65 -20.71 -8.31
N ARG A 173 -2.80 -20.12 -7.11
CA ARG A 173 -4.13 -19.78 -6.57
C ARG A 173 -4.79 -18.64 -7.35
N ARG A 174 -4.02 -17.62 -7.76
CA ARG A 174 -4.53 -16.49 -8.57
C ARG A 174 -4.95 -16.93 -9.97
N GLN A 175 -4.20 -17.81 -10.60
CA GLN A 175 -4.58 -18.39 -11.91
C GLN A 175 -5.92 -19.13 -11.88
N ARG A 176 -6.29 -19.74 -10.75
CA ARG A 176 -7.55 -20.49 -10.60
C ARG A 176 -8.76 -19.61 -10.28
N ARG A 177 -8.57 -18.34 -9.91
CA ARG A 177 -9.71 -17.40 -9.75
C ARG A 177 -10.16 -16.96 -11.14
N PRO A 178 -11.44 -17.20 -11.52
CA PRO A 178 -11.96 -16.67 -12.78
C PRO A 178 -11.78 -15.14 -12.77
N ALA A 179 -11.43 -14.58 -13.92
CA ALA A 179 -11.45 -13.13 -14.10
C ALA A 179 -12.89 -12.66 -13.80
N THR A 180 -13.07 -11.92 -12.73
CA THR A 180 -14.33 -11.22 -12.48
C THR A 180 -14.52 -10.26 -13.63
N SER A 181 -15.53 -10.51 -14.46
CA SER A 181 -15.91 -9.66 -15.57
C SER A 181 -16.09 -8.25 -15.04
N ALA A 182 -15.29 -7.31 -15.53
CA ALA A 182 -15.54 -5.89 -15.33
C ALA A 182 -16.91 -5.59 -15.94
N HIS A 183 -17.95 -5.55 -15.11
CA HIS A 183 -19.24 -5.00 -15.48
C HIS A 183 -19.03 -3.48 -15.56
N HIS A 184 -18.83 -2.97 -16.77
CA HIS A 184 -19.13 -1.59 -17.09
C HIS A 184 -20.67 -1.51 -17.16
N PRO A 185 -21.34 -0.76 -16.32
CA PRO A 185 -22.66 -0.28 -16.64
C PRO A 185 -22.51 0.82 -17.70
N GLU A 186 -23.22 0.66 -18.81
CA GLU A 186 -23.52 1.70 -19.78
C GLU A 186 -24.32 2.84 -19.14
#